data_2efc6ce867470791b1de90a5732dddd5
#
_entry.id   2efc6ce867470791b1de90a5732dddd5
#
_cell.length_a   1.000
_cell.length_b   1.000
_cell.length_c   1.000
_cell.angle_alpha   90.00
_cell.angle_beta   90.00
_cell.angle_gamma   90.00
#
_symmetry.space_group_name_H-M   'P 1'
#
loop_
_entity.id
_entity.type
_entity.pdbx_description
1 polymer ?
#
loop_
_entity_poly.entity_id
_entity_poly.type
_entity_poly.pdbx_seq_one_letter_code
_entity_poly.pdbx_strand_id
1 'polypeptide(L)'
;RVLFRSEGGFESIVELAELTDSAVWDVNNALNFPNKHPLCLSMDKESLKHTDLVVGLDVKDWEKQLVELNNAKRIMEPLPPKNCDYVEIGFAELNISKWAMDYCRMQPCSVRALGDTVIGIPELTRACRERIAKSPELQNRIAARKVAIGKRHDQVWAKWQEESRKDWDASPITFSRLAMEVWDVIKDEDWVLTANELKHQVRKLWDFDKPYRHPGVELGTSTQIGISLGVALAHRDKKRIVVNIQPDGDLMFDAGALWIAAKYEIPMLVVMHNNRAYYNDWAHQLRMAQLRGTDEAKAHIGMDLYGPEPDFGALARSMGCYGEGPIDNPRDIKPALQRALAEVKKGRLALVDTITQHK
;
A
#
# COMPACT_ATOMS: atom_id res chain seq x y z
N ARG A 1 8.52 14.30 0.43
CA ARG A 1 9.78 13.93 -0.24
C ARG A 1 10.17 12.56 0.29
N VAL A 2 10.27 11.56 -0.55
CA VAL A 2 10.61 10.20 -0.11
C VAL A 2 12.12 10.06 -0.24
N LEU A 3 12.86 10.45 0.79
CA LEU A 3 14.33 10.46 0.80
C LEU A 3 14.93 9.07 0.62
N PHE A 4 14.25 8.02 1.10
CA PHE A 4 14.66 6.62 0.93
C PHE A 4 14.61 6.10 -0.51
N ARG A 5 14.06 6.85 -1.45
CA ARG A 5 14.14 6.58 -2.89
C ARG A 5 15.37 7.22 -3.56
N SER A 6 16.19 7.91 -2.79
CA SER A 6 17.52 8.31 -3.26
C SER A 6 18.41 7.08 -3.43
N GLU A 7 19.39 7.18 -4.30
CA GLU A 7 20.37 6.12 -4.50
C GLU A 7 21.02 5.73 -3.18
N GLY A 8 21.05 4.44 -2.86
CA GLY A 8 21.57 3.89 -1.61
C GLY A 8 20.67 4.06 -0.36
N GLY A 9 19.53 4.77 -0.45
CA GLY A 9 18.68 5.02 0.71
C GLY A 9 17.95 3.77 1.21
N PHE A 10 17.50 2.93 0.29
CA PHE A 10 16.84 1.66 0.60
C PHE A 10 17.79 0.68 1.29
N GLU A 11 18.98 0.54 0.76
CA GLU A 11 20.05 -0.32 1.30
C GLU A 11 20.52 0.15 2.68
N SER A 12 20.62 1.46 2.89
CA SER A 12 21.04 2.05 4.17
C SER A 12 20.05 1.77 5.30
N ILE A 13 18.75 1.73 5.04
CA ILE A 13 17.75 1.35 6.06
C ILE A 13 17.85 -0.14 6.38
N VAL A 14 18.03 -0.98 5.38
CA VAL A 14 18.20 -2.42 5.57
C VAL A 14 19.44 -2.66 6.43
N GLU A 15 20.57 -2.03 6.12
CA GLU A 15 21.80 -2.14 6.89
C GLU A 15 21.63 -1.70 8.34
N LEU A 16 20.99 -0.56 8.60
CA LEU A 16 20.72 -0.09 9.96
C LEU A 16 19.82 -1.06 10.72
N ALA A 17 18.77 -1.54 10.10
CA ALA A 17 17.83 -2.48 10.70
C ALA A 17 18.52 -3.81 11.06
N GLU A 18 19.33 -4.35 10.15
CA GLU A 18 20.10 -5.60 10.38
C GLU A 18 21.18 -5.44 11.44
N LEU A 19 21.91 -4.30 11.43
CA LEU A 19 22.94 -4.03 12.45
C LEU A 19 22.37 -3.98 13.86
N THR A 20 21.18 -3.43 13.99
CA THR A 20 20.51 -3.25 15.30
C THR A 20 19.50 -4.33 15.61
N ASP A 21 19.20 -5.22 14.67
CA ASP A 21 18.07 -6.16 14.68
C ASP A 21 16.77 -5.51 15.18
N SER A 22 16.49 -4.32 14.66
CA SER A 22 15.28 -3.55 14.99
C SER A 22 14.12 -3.89 14.08
N ALA A 23 12.92 -4.00 14.65
CA ALA A 23 11.72 -4.14 13.84
C ALA A 23 11.49 -2.90 12.99
N VAL A 24 11.09 -3.09 11.73
CA VAL A 24 10.75 -2.02 10.80
C VAL A 24 9.25 -1.95 10.60
N TRP A 25 8.73 -0.75 10.76
CA TRP A 25 7.33 -0.40 10.49
C TRP A 25 7.26 0.60 9.33
N ASP A 26 6.97 0.08 8.13
CA ASP A 26 6.81 0.88 6.91
C ASP A 26 5.36 0.81 6.45
N VAL A 27 4.58 1.83 6.72
CA VAL A 27 3.12 1.80 6.58
C VAL A 27 2.58 2.68 5.46
N ASN A 28 3.36 3.60 4.94
CA ASN A 28 2.95 4.41 3.81
C ASN A 28 3.17 3.65 2.48
N ASN A 29 2.49 4.09 1.44
CA ASN A 29 2.61 3.48 0.11
C ASN A 29 4.01 3.61 -0.51
N ALA A 30 4.94 4.23 0.21
CA ALA A 30 6.30 4.44 -0.28
C ALA A 30 7.10 3.14 -0.44
N LEU A 31 6.87 2.14 0.42
CA LEU A 31 7.57 0.86 0.41
C LEU A 31 9.09 1.04 0.43
N ASN A 32 9.57 1.50 1.58
CA ASN A 32 10.98 1.85 1.79
C ASN A 32 11.80 0.69 2.35
N PHE A 33 11.16 -0.43 2.67
CA PHE A 33 11.78 -1.61 3.26
C PHE A 33 11.18 -2.88 2.65
N PRO A 34 11.96 -3.94 2.40
CA PRO A 34 11.44 -5.21 1.86
C PRO A 34 10.41 -5.80 2.81
N ASN A 35 9.19 -5.99 2.35
CA ASN A 35 8.11 -6.42 3.23
C ASN A 35 8.22 -7.87 3.71
N LYS A 36 8.95 -8.73 2.99
CA LYS A 36 9.27 -10.11 3.40
C LYS A 36 10.54 -10.25 4.22
N HIS A 37 11.24 -9.15 4.50
CA HIS A 37 12.42 -9.20 5.35
C HIS A 37 12.02 -9.61 6.79
N PRO A 38 12.76 -10.50 7.47
CA PRO A 38 12.41 -10.99 8.81
C PRO A 38 12.21 -9.91 9.86
N LEU A 39 12.81 -8.74 9.68
CA LEU A 39 12.64 -7.58 10.56
C LEU A 39 11.43 -6.71 10.20
N CYS A 40 10.72 -6.97 9.11
CA CYS A 40 9.54 -6.22 8.71
C CYS A 40 8.31 -6.68 9.50
N LEU A 41 7.81 -5.83 10.39
CA LEU A 41 6.56 -6.03 11.12
C LEU A 41 5.48 -5.01 10.71
N SER A 42 5.61 -4.44 9.52
CA SER A 42 4.62 -3.52 8.97
C SER A 42 3.24 -4.15 8.99
N MET A 43 2.24 -3.38 9.46
CA MET A 43 0.84 -3.79 9.63
C MET A 43 0.54 -4.76 10.80
N ASP A 44 1.53 -5.21 11.54
CA ASP A 44 1.34 -5.93 12.79
C ASP A 44 1.22 -4.96 13.97
N LYS A 45 0.05 -4.36 14.15
CA LYS A 45 -0.20 -3.38 15.22
C LYS A 45 0.16 -3.90 16.63
N GLU A 46 0.10 -5.21 16.83
CA GLU A 46 0.44 -5.81 18.12
C GLU A 46 1.90 -5.62 18.48
N SER A 47 2.80 -5.61 17.49
CA SER A 47 4.23 -5.37 17.73
C SER A 47 4.50 -3.98 18.32
N LEU A 48 3.71 -2.97 17.98
CA LEU A 48 3.86 -1.61 18.52
C LEU A 48 3.56 -1.52 20.02
N LYS A 49 2.73 -2.39 20.55
CA LYS A 49 2.37 -2.41 21.98
C LYS A 49 3.53 -2.85 22.89
N HIS A 50 4.57 -3.42 22.32
CA HIS A 50 5.74 -3.91 23.04
C HIS A 50 7.02 -3.09 22.75
N THR A 51 6.86 -1.92 22.14
CA THR A 51 7.97 -1.07 21.71
C THR A 51 8.41 -0.14 22.82
N ASP A 52 9.72 -0.11 23.11
CA ASP A 52 10.34 0.77 24.09
C ASP A 52 10.94 2.05 23.48
N LEU A 53 11.27 2.00 22.17
CA LEU A 53 11.81 3.11 21.41
C LEU A 53 11.28 3.08 19.97
N VAL A 54 10.82 4.21 19.49
CA VAL A 54 10.48 4.44 18.07
C VAL A 54 11.46 5.43 17.47
N VAL A 55 12.19 5.02 16.45
CA VAL A 55 13.04 5.88 15.64
C VAL A 55 12.32 6.21 14.35
N GLY A 56 11.83 7.44 14.24
CA GLY A 56 11.16 7.93 13.04
C GLY A 56 12.15 8.51 12.04
N LEU A 57 12.07 8.05 10.82
CA LEU A 57 12.93 8.47 9.72
C LEU A 57 12.03 9.10 8.64
N ASP A 58 12.05 10.43 8.51
CA ASP A 58 11.16 11.21 7.62
C ASP A 58 9.67 10.88 7.80
N VAL A 59 9.21 10.66 9.01
CA VAL A 59 7.82 10.34 9.31
C VAL A 59 6.94 11.57 9.11
N LYS A 60 6.09 11.54 8.10
CA LYS A 60 5.22 12.66 7.74
C LYS A 60 4.10 12.90 8.75
N ASP A 61 3.56 11.84 9.29
CA ASP A 61 2.44 11.87 10.23
C ASP A 61 2.59 10.72 11.25
N TRP A 62 3.07 11.07 12.43
CA TRP A 62 3.32 10.12 13.51
C TRP A 62 2.04 9.51 14.06
N GLU A 63 1.02 10.34 14.32
CA GLU A 63 -0.21 9.87 14.93
C GLU A 63 -0.94 8.87 14.06
N LYS A 64 -1.02 9.11 12.75
CA LYS A 64 -1.67 8.20 11.81
C LYS A 64 -1.07 6.80 11.86
N GLN A 65 0.21 6.70 12.17
CA GLN A 65 0.95 5.44 12.19
C GLN A 65 0.90 4.74 13.55
N LEU A 66 0.85 5.51 14.62
CA LEU A 66 1.05 5.03 16.00
C LEU A 66 -0.21 5.02 16.84
N VAL A 67 -1.37 5.31 16.24
CA VAL A 67 -2.64 5.29 16.95
C VAL A 67 -3.64 4.34 16.28
N GLU A 68 -4.58 3.86 17.05
CA GLU A 68 -5.81 3.29 16.57
C GLU A 68 -6.91 4.36 16.58
N LEU A 69 -7.39 4.70 15.39
CA LEU A 69 -8.36 5.79 15.24
C LEU A 69 -9.77 5.23 15.03
N ASN A 70 -10.68 5.61 15.92
CA ASN A 70 -12.10 5.53 15.65
C ASN A 70 -12.57 6.82 14.97
N ASN A 71 -12.66 6.82 13.65
CA ASN A 71 -13.03 7.98 12.86
C ASN A 71 -14.42 8.56 13.22
N ALA A 72 -15.39 7.73 13.54
CA ALA A 72 -16.74 8.18 13.88
C ALA A 72 -16.78 8.92 15.22
N LYS A 73 -16.08 8.41 16.22
CA LYS A 73 -16.04 8.97 17.57
C LYS A 73 -14.89 9.96 17.79
N ARG A 74 -13.96 10.07 16.86
CA ARG A 74 -12.72 10.87 16.99
C ARG A 74 -11.88 10.48 18.21
N ILE A 75 -11.89 9.20 18.57
CA ILE A 75 -11.06 8.66 19.66
C ILE A 75 -9.78 8.08 19.06
N MET A 76 -8.66 8.53 19.61
CA MET A 76 -7.32 8.07 19.24
C MET A 76 -6.70 7.33 20.42
N GLU A 77 -6.35 6.06 20.21
CA GLU A 77 -5.69 5.23 21.22
C GLU A 77 -4.25 4.97 20.76
N PRO A 78 -3.23 5.48 21.49
CA PRO A 78 -1.84 5.21 21.17
C PRO A 78 -1.54 3.71 21.26
N LEU A 79 -0.85 3.17 20.26
CA LEU A 79 -0.43 1.77 20.21
C LEU A 79 0.84 1.51 21.06
N PRO A 80 1.91 2.36 20.96
CA PRO A 80 3.07 2.20 21.83
C PRO A 80 2.74 2.48 23.29
N PRO A 81 3.44 1.84 24.25
CA PRO A 81 3.29 2.09 25.68
C PRO A 81 3.59 3.56 26.05
N LYS A 82 3.02 4.03 27.16
CA LYS A 82 3.22 5.41 27.63
C LYS A 82 4.68 5.77 27.96
N ASN A 83 5.51 4.80 28.27
CA ASN A 83 6.93 4.95 28.55
C ASN A 83 7.81 4.69 27.33
N CYS A 84 7.24 4.58 26.13
CA CYS A 84 7.99 4.49 24.90
C CYS A 84 8.67 5.82 24.58
N ASP A 85 9.96 5.75 24.27
CA ASP A 85 10.73 6.92 23.81
C ASP A 85 10.60 7.10 22.29
N TYR A 86 10.79 8.36 21.86
CA TYR A 86 10.73 8.74 20.45
C TYR A 86 11.98 9.51 20.04
N VAL A 87 12.53 9.12 18.90
CA VAL A 87 13.62 9.82 18.23
C VAL A 87 13.18 10.13 16.80
N GLU A 88 13.40 11.33 16.33
CA GLU A 88 13.08 11.74 14.96
C GLU A 88 14.31 12.24 14.23
N ILE A 89 14.52 11.75 13.02
CA ILE A 89 15.53 12.25 12.08
C ILE A 89 14.83 12.52 10.75
N GLY A 90 14.94 13.75 10.24
CA GLY A 90 14.37 14.09 8.95
C GLY A 90 13.93 15.53 8.81
N PHE A 91 13.23 15.81 7.72
CA PHE A 91 12.70 17.14 7.38
C PHE A 91 11.16 17.18 7.49
N ALA A 92 10.52 16.18 8.10
CA ALA A 92 9.07 16.09 8.13
C ALA A 92 8.42 17.31 8.80
N GLU A 93 9.06 17.88 9.81
CA GLU A 93 8.56 19.07 10.51
C GLU A 93 8.49 20.32 9.63
N LEU A 94 9.38 20.47 8.66
CA LEU A 94 9.34 21.60 7.73
C LEU A 94 8.10 21.56 6.81
N ASN A 95 7.43 20.43 6.76
CA ASN A 95 6.21 20.23 5.96
C ASN A 95 4.95 20.19 6.81
N ILE A 96 5.00 20.54 8.09
CA ILE A 96 3.81 20.56 8.95
C ILE A 96 2.85 21.62 8.44
N SER A 97 1.70 21.16 7.97
CA SER A 97 0.58 22.01 7.58
C SER A 97 -0.72 21.24 7.69
N LYS A 98 -1.83 21.94 7.70
CA LYS A 98 -3.17 21.31 7.71
C LYS A 98 -3.42 20.38 6.53
N TRP A 99 -2.69 20.53 5.45
CA TRP A 99 -2.80 19.73 4.24
C TRP A 99 -1.84 18.55 4.21
N ALA A 100 -0.78 18.60 5.03
CA ALA A 100 0.27 17.59 5.03
C ALA A 100 0.03 16.46 6.04
N MET A 101 -0.72 16.75 7.11
CA MET A 101 -0.91 15.84 8.24
C MET A 101 -2.39 15.81 8.66
N ASP A 102 -2.90 14.62 8.95
CA ASP A 102 -4.31 14.43 9.31
C ASP A 102 -4.65 15.12 10.65
N TYR A 103 -3.73 15.13 11.60
CA TYR A 103 -3.96 15.65 12.95
C TYR A 103 -3.21 16.94 13.27
N CYS A 104 -2.26 17.33 12.44
CA CYS A 104 -1.46 18.57 12.60
C CYS A 104 -0.77 18.68 13.96
N ARG A 105 -0.32 17.57 14.52
CA ARG A 105 0.39 17.51 15.79
C ARG A 105 1.82 17.09 15.60
N MET A 106 2.70 17.66 16.41
CA MET A 106 4.07 17.21 16.53
C MET A 106 4.15 16.11 17.58
N GLN A 107 4.82 15.01 17.25
CA GLN A 107 5.12 13.97 18.22
C GLN A 107 6.19 14.48 19.19
N PRO A 108 5.96 14.47 20.52
CA PRO A 108 7.03 14.70 21.48
C PRO A 108 8.13 13.66 21.30
N CYS A 109 9.37 14.11 21.19
CA CYS A 109 10.55 13.26 20.98
C CYS A 109 11.63 13.60 22.00
N SER A 110 12.33 12.56 22.52
CA SER A 110 13.50 12.75 23.39
C SER A 110 14.67 13.35 22.64
N VAL A 111 14.79 12.98 21.34
CA VAL A 111 15.79 13.53 20.43
C VAL A 111 15.12 13.85 19.08
N ARG A 112 15.40 15.01 18.56
CA ARG A 112 14.95 15.43 17.24
C ARG A 112 16.11 16.04 16.48
N ALA A 113 16.43 15.42 15.34
CA ALA A 113 17.50 15.85 14.45
C ALA A 113 16.93 16.31 13.12
N LEU A 114 17.01 17.61 12.85
CA LEU A 114 16.69 18.17 11.54
C LEU A 114 17.85 17.90 10.58
N GLY A 115 17.68 16.94 9.69
CA GLY A 115 18.75 16.52 8.78
C GLY A 115 18.25 15.62 7.66
N ASP A 116 19.08 15.53 6.62
CA ASP A 116 18.84 14.61 5.51
C ASP A 116 19.07 13.18 5.95
N THR A 117 18.06 12.34 5.84
CA THR A 117 18.14 10.93 6.22
C THR A 117 19.10 10.12 5.35
N VAL A 118 19.37 10.54 4.09
CA VAL A 118 20.37 9.93 3.22
C VAL A 118 21.77 10.05 3.81
N ILE A 119 22.06 11.15 4.54
CA ILE A 119 23.31 11.36 5.25
C ILE A 119 23.23 10.84 6.68
N GLY A 120 22.11 11.09 7.36
CA GLY A 120 21.95 10.78 8.78
C GLY A 120 21.92 9.29 9.09
N ILE A 121 21.34 8.44 8.22
CA ILE A 121 21.27 7.00 8.44
C ILE A 121 22.64 6.33 8.40
N PRO A 122 23.50 6.55 7.39
CA PRO A 122 24.85 6.00 7.39
C PRO A 122 25.68 6.43 8.62
N GLU A 123 25.56 7.69 9.06
CA GLU A 123 26.25 8.18 10.26
C GLU A 123 25.73 7.52 11.54
N LEU A 124 24.40 7.36 11.66
CA LEU A 124 23.80 6.63 12.76
C LEU A 124 24.24 5.16 12.76
N THR A 125 24.27 4.52 11.61
CA THR A 125 24.73 3.14 11.43
C THR A 125 26.18 2.99 11.88
N ARG A 126 27.07 3.92 11.49
CA ARG A 126 28.46 3.94 11.91
C ARG A 126 28.58 4.05 13.44
N ALA A 127 27.87 5.01 14.04
CA ALA A 127 27.90 5.21 15.49
C ALA A 127 27.34 3.98 16.27
N CYS A 128 26.27 3.37 15.77
CA CYS A 128 25.74 2.12 16.33
C CYS A 128 26.76 0.98 16.25
N ARG A 129 27.42 0.80 15.11
CA ARG A 129 28.41 -0.25 14.90
C ARG A 129 29.58 -0.11 15.87
N GLU A 130 30.12 1.10 16.04
CA GLU A 130 31.20 1.36 16.99
C GLU A 130 30.82 1.06 18.46
N ARG A 131 29.58 1.37 18.82
CA ARG A 131 29.08 1.15 20.17
C ARG A 131 28.76 -0.33 20.44
N ILE A 132 28.16 -1.01 19.48
CA ILE A 132 27.85 -2.45 19.56
C ILE A 132 29.12 -3.26 19.67
N ALA A 133 30.17 -2.94 18.89
CA ALA A 133 31.44 -3.63 18.92
C ALA A 133 32.14 -3.59 20.31
N LYS A 134 31.84 -2.56 21.11
CA LYS A 134 32.46 -2.38 22.46
C LYS A 134 31.62 -2.96 23.60
N SER A 135 30.43 -3.54 23.33
CA SER A 135 29.51 -3.99 24.38
C SER A 135 28.96 -5.40 24.10
N PRO A 136 29.51 -6.44 24.72
CA PRO A 136 28.96 -7.80 24.65
C PRO A 136 27.48 -7.88 25.08
N GLU A 137 27.10 -7.06 26.07
CA GLU A 137 25.71 -7.00 26.54
C GLU A 137 24.77 -6.53 25.42
N LEU A 138 25.13 -5.48 24.66
CA LEU A 138 24.35 -5.01 23.52
C LEU A 138 24.26 -6.07 22.42
N GLN A 139 25.36 -6.77 22.14
CA GLN A 139 25.36 -7.85 21.15
C GLN A 139 24.38 -8.96 21.51
N ASN A 140 24.37 -9.38 22.78
CA ASN A 140 23.43 -10.39 23.28
C ASN A 140 21.97 -9.93 23.21
N ARG A 141 21.69 -8.68 23.58
CA ARG A 141 20.34 -8.10 23.49
C ARG A 141 19.86 -8.01 22.03
N ILE A 142 20.72 -7.61 21.11
CA ILE A 142 20.44 -7.54 19.67
C ILE A 142 20.11 -8.94 19.14
N ALA A 143 20.96 -9.93 19.42
CA ALA A 143 20.73 -11.31 18.99
C ALA A 143 19.40 -11.90 19.51
N ALA A 144 19.07 -11.66 20.77
CA ALA A 144 17.78 -12.10 21.34
C ALA A 144 16.59 -11.43 20.66
N ARG A 145 16.70 -10.14 20.34
CA ARG A 145 15.66 -9.37 19.63
C ARG A 145 15.44 -9.91 18.22
N LYS A 146 16.50 -10.22 17.47
CA LYS A 146 16.44 -10.83 16.14
C LYS A 146 15.56 -12.08 16.13
N VAL A 147 15.81 -12.99 17.07
CA VAL A 147 15.04 -14.23 17.18
C VAL A 147 13.57 -13.96 17.46
N ALA A 148 13.28 -13.02 18.36
CA ALA A 148 11.90 -12.70 18.73
C ALA A 148 11.13 -12.05 17.57
N ILE A 149 11.74 -11.09 16.87
CA ILE A 149 11.14 -10.38 15.74
C ILE A 149 10.94 -11.33 14.54
N GLY A 150 11.96 -12.13 14.19
CA GLY A 150 11.86 -13.11 13.10
C GLY A 150 10.73 -14.11 13.33
N LYS A 151 10.63 -14.66 14.56
CA LYS A 151 9.52 -15.54 14.92
C LYS A 151 8.14 -14.86 14.78
N ARG A 152 8.03 -13.59 15.19
CA ARG A 152 6.79 -12.83 15.05
C ARG A 152 6.46 -12.58 13.59
N HIS A 153 7.44 -12.20 12.78
CA HIS A 153 7.29 -12.05 11.33
C HIS A 153 6.71 -13.31 10.69
N ASP A 154 7.31 -14.46 10.92
CA ASP A 154 6.89 -15.74 10.35
C ASP A 154 5.45 -16.09 10.76
N GLN A 155 5.09 -15.87 12.03
CA GLN A 155 3.72 -16.09 12.52
C GLN A 155 2.71 -15.19 11.82
N VAL A 156 3.03 -13.92 11.65
CA VAL A 156 2.15 -12.94 11.01
C VAL A 156 1.97 -13.27 9.52
N TRP A 157 3.05 -13.61 8.83
CA TRP A 157 3.00 -14.01 7.43
C TRP A 157 2.22 -15.31 7.22
N ALA A 158 2.46 -16.32 8.04
CA ALA A 158 1.70 -17.58 7.97
C ALA A 158 0.19 -17.34 8.15
N LYS A 159 -0.18 -16.52 9.13
CA LYS A 159 -1.57 -16.11 9.35
C LYS A 159 -2.18 -15.41 8.14
N TRP A 160 -1.47 -14.46 7.51
CA TRP A 160 -1.97 -13.77 6.32
C TRP A 160 -2.14 -14.70 5.14
N GLN A 161 -1.23 -15.66 4.93
CA GLN A 161 -1.35 -16.67 3.88
C GLN A 161 -2.57 -17.58 4.12
N GLU A 162 -2.82 -18.00 5.36
CA GLU A 162 -4.00 -18.77 5.72
C GLU A 162 -5.29 -17.96 5.49
N GLU A 163 -5.33 -16.73 5.99
CA GLU A 163 -6.49 -15.85 5.84
C GLU A 163 -6.80 -15.54 4.38
N SER A 164 -5.80 -15.45 3.53
CA SER A 164 -5.97 -15.14 2.10
C SER A 164 -6.69 -16.23 1.32
N ARG A 165 -6.73 -17.44 1.84
CA ARG A 165 -7.39 -18.58 1.20
C ARG A 165 -8.84 -18.81 1.67
N LYS A 166 -9.30 -18.04 2.63
CA LYS A 166 -10.71 -18.07 3.05
C LYS A 166 -11.59 -17.61 1.89
N ASP A 167 -12.69 -18.28 1.71
CA ASP A 167 -13.67 -17.97 0.65
C ASP A 167 -13.06 -17.86 -0.75
N TRP A 168 -12.07 -18.72 -1.02
CA TRP A 168 -11.24 -18.67 -2.23
C TRP A 168 -12.06 -18.74 -3.53
N ASP A 169 -13.11 -19.54 -3.57
CA ASP A 169 -13.99 -19.72 -4.73
C ASP A 169 -15.28 -18.90 -4.62
N ALA A 170 -15.34 -17.90 -3.75
CA ALA A 170 -16.51 -17.05 -3.59
C ALA A 170 -16.77 -16.17 -4.84
N SER A 171 -18.07 -16.00 -5.13
CA SER A 171 -18.57 -15.00 -6.07
C SER A 171 -19.61 -14.14 -5.33
N PRO A 172 -19.45 -12.81 -5.32
CA PRO A 172 -18.37 -12.00 -5.92
C PRO A 172 -16.98 -12.32 -5.34
N ILE A 173 -15.95 -12.02 -6.17
CA ILE A 173 -14.54 -12.37 -5.92
C ILE A 173 -14.01 -11.68 -4.65
N THR A 174 -13.27 -12.41 -3.80
CA THR A 174 -12.62 -11.80 -2.64
C THR A 174 -11.40 -10.95 -3.03
N PHE A 175 -11.07 -9.94 -2.22
CA PHE A 175 -9.87 -9.12 -2.40
C PHE A 175 -8.59 -9.94 -2.40
N SER A 176 -8.51 -10.92 -1.50
CA SER A 176 -7.34 -11.80 -1.40
C SER A 176 -7.17 -12.65 -2.65
N ARG A 177 -8.28 -13.20 -3.17
CA ARG A 177 -8.25 -13.97 -4.42
C ARG A 177 -7.75 -13.10 -5.57
N LEU A 178 -8.32 -11.93 -5.78
CA LEU A 178 -7.90 -11.03 -6.85
C LEU A 178 -6.42 -10.62 -6.69
N ALA A 179 -5.99 -10.27 -5.48
CA ALA A 179 -4.59 -9.93 -5.21
C ALA A 179 -3.63 -11.07 -5.58
N MET A 180 -3.96 -12.31 -5.20
CA MET A 180 -3.10 -13.47 -5.48
C MET A 180 -3.07 -13.82 -6.97
N GLU A 181 -4.20 -13.72 -7.68
CA GLU A 181 -4.24 -13.99 -9.12
C GLU A 181 -3.44 -12.95 -9.92
N VAL A 182 -3.52 -11.68 -9.55
CA VAL A 182 -2.69 -10.64 -10.16
C VAL A 182 -1.21 -10.91 -9.88
N TRP A 183 -0.86 -11.21 -8.61
CA TRP A 183 0.52 -11.54 -8.22
C TRP A 183 1.08 -12.71 -9.02
N ASP A 184 0.31 -13.76 -9.16
CA ASP A 184 0.73 -14.98 -9.86
C ASP A 184 1.06 -14.74 -11.34
N VAL A 185 0.46 -13.70 -11.94
CA VAL A 185 0.69 -13.33 -13.34
C VAL A 185 1.87 -12.38 -13.51
N ILE A 186 2.14 -11.50 -12.51
CA ILE A 186 3.15 -10.43 -12.66
C ILE A 186 4.45 -10.67 -11.88
N LYS A 187 4.50 -11.62 -10.96
CA LYS A 187 5.63 -11.81 -10.02
C LYS A 187 7.00 -11.98 -10.67
N ASP A 188 7.02 -12.56 -11.85
CA ASP A 188 8.26 -12.84 -12.61
C ASP A 188 8.60 -11.71 -13.61
N GLU A 189 7.80 -10.63 -13.64
CA GLU A 189 8.02 -9.48 -14.49
C GLU A 189 8.73 -8.34 -13.72
N ASP A 190 9.31 -7.40 -14.46
CA ASP A 190 9.69 -6.11 -13.84
C ASP A 190 8.44 -5.22 -13.78
N TRP A 191 7.81 -5.16 -12.62
CA TRP A 191 6.53 -4.51 -12.42
C TRP A 191 6.61 -3.28 -11.50
N VAL A 192 5.63 -2.39 -11.63
CA VAL A 192 5.33 -1.31 -10.68
C VAL A 192 3.82 -1.23 -10.48
N LEU A 193 3.39 -1.20 -9.21
CA LEU A 193 2.00 -0.98 -8.83
C LEU A 193 1.75 0.51 -8.67
N THR A 194 0.75 1.07 -9.35
CA THR A 194 0.48 2.52 -9.36
C THR A 194 -0.76 2.91 -8.59
N ALA A 195 -1.81 2.14 -8.67
CA ALA A 195 -3.01 2.26 -7.86
C ALA A 195 -3.28 0.95 -7.16
N ASN A 196 -3.75 1.02 -5.93
CA ASN A 196 -3.91 -0.15 -5.08
C ASN A 196 -5.21 -0.09 -4.27
N GLU A 197 -6.34 -0.34 -4.92
CA GLU A 197 -7.61 -0.38 -4.19
C GLU A 197 -7.72 -1.61 -3.26
N LEU A 198 -6.99 -2.68 -3.54
CA LEU A 198 -6.91 -3.84 -2.64
C LEU A 198 -6.12 -3.54 -1.34
N LYS A 199 -5.58 -2.33 -1.22
CA LYS A 199 -4.97 -1.75 0.00
C LYS A 199 -4.01 -2.71 0.70
N HIS A 200 -4.41 -3.19 1.87
CA HIS A 200 -3.57 -4.02 2.71
C HIS A 200 -3.32 -5.43 2.18
N GLN A 201 -4.20 -5.97 1.34
CA GLN A 201 -4.04 -7.33 0.82
C GLN A 201 -2.78 -7.46 -0.04
N VAL A 202 -2.55 -6.50 -0.91
CA VAL A 202 -1.36 -6.48 -1.76
C VAL A 202 -0.07 -6.47 -0.90
N ARG A 203 -0.02 -5.62 0.14
CA ARG A 203 1.14 -5.55 1.04
C ARG A 203 1.39 -6.83 1.83
N LYS A 204 0.33 -7.57 2.16
CA LYS A 204 0.40 -8.84 2.89
C LYS A 204 0.76 -10.04 2.02
N LEU A 205 0.53 -9.95 0.71
CA LEU A 205 0.58 -11.12 -0.17
C LEU A 205 1.67 -11.05 -1.24
N TRP A 206 2.01 -9.84 -1.73
CA TRP A 206 3.03 -9.66 -2.75
C TRP A 206 4.42 -9.47 -2.14
N ASP A 207 5.45 -9.61 -2.98
CA ASP A 207 6.83 -9.37 -2.61
C ASP A 207 7.30 -8.00 -3.11
N PHE A 208 7.48 -7.07 -2.18
CA PHE A 208 8.03 -5.75 -2.46
C PHE A 208 9.51 -5.74 -2.10
N ASP A 209 10.32 -6.28 -2.98
CA ASP A 209 11.75 -6.56 -2.80
C ASP A 209 12.68 -5.38 -3.14
N LYS A 210 12.18 -4.38 -3.87
CA LYS A 210 12.98 -3.29 -4.45
C LYS A 210 12.31 -1.93 -4.25
N PRO A 211 13.10 -0.84 -4.26
CA PRO A 211 12.54 0.50 -4.36
C PRO A 211 11.79 0.68 -5.69
N TYR A 212 10.90 1.66 -5.73
CA TYR A 212 10.09 2.01 -6.92
C TYR A 212 9.09 0.94 -7.39
N ARG A 213 8.74 -0.03 -6.54
CA ARG A 213 7.60 -0.92 -6.79
C ARG A 213 6.24 -0.22 -6.65
N HIS A 214 6.23 0.95 -6.03
CA HIS A 214 5.06 1.82 -5.89
C HIS A 214 5.49 3.30 -5.93
N PRO A 215 4.73 4.22 -6.57
CA PRO A 215 5.11 5.64 -6.66
C PRO A 215 5.12 6.37 -5.32
N GLY A 216 4.52 5.82 -4.27
CA GLY A 216 4.50 6.41 -2.93
C GLY A 216 3.56 7.60 -2.79
N VAL A 217 2.58 7.73 -3.66
CA VAL A 217 1.51 8.73 -3.57
C VAL A 217 0.23 8.10 -3.06
N GLU A 218 -0.47 8.81 -2.19
CA GLU A 218 -1.86 8.52 -1.90
C GLU A 218 -2.68 9.14 -3.03
N LEU A 219 -3.53 8.32 -3.63
CA LEU A 219 -4.36 8.73 -4.74
C LEU A 219 -5.71 9.22 -4.21
N GLY A 220 -6.12 10.39 -4.63
CA GLY A 220 -7.48 10.89 -4.40
C GLY A 220 -8.47 10.31 -5.41
N THR A 221 -9.75 10.46 -5.16
CA THR A 221 -10.82 10.07 -6.09
C THR A 221 -10.57 10.67 -7.47
N SER A 222 -10.79 9.90 -8.51
CA SER A 222 -10.58 10.19 -9.94
C SER A 222 -9.13 10.37 -10.41
N THR A 223 -8.14 10.35 -9.52
CA THR A 223 -6.75 10.62 -9.93
C THR A 223 -5.95 9.35 -10.30
N GLN A 224 -6.46 8.18 -9.96
CA GLN A 224 -5.70 6.92 -10.03
C GLN A 224 -5.31 6.57 -11.46
N ILE A 225 -6.24 6.62 -12.39
CA ILE A 225 -5.96 6.28 -13.79
C ILE A 225 -4.98 7.27 -14.43
N GLY A 226 -5.13 8.57 -14.19
CA GLY A 226 -4.25 9.61 -14.71
C GLY A 226 -2.82 9.51 -14.20
N ILE A 227 -2.63 9.29 -12.89
CA ILE A 227 -1.31 9.07 -12.30
C ILE A 227 -0.68 7.79 -12.87
N SER A 228 -1.46 6.73 -13.02
CA SER A 228 -1.01 5.46 -13.59
C SER A 228 -0.53 5.61 -15.02
N LEU A 229 -1.24 6.39 -15.84
CA LEU A 229 -0.81 6.74 -17.20
C LEU A 229 0.51 7.52 -17.20
N GLY A 230 0.69 8.48 -16.28
CA GLY A 230 1.94 9.21 -16.13
C GLY A 230 3.11 8.30 -15.78
N VAL A 231 2.90 7.34 -14.87
CA VAL A 231 3.92 6.34 -14.53
C VAL A 231 4.19 5.41 -15.72
N ALA A 232 3.15 4.96 -16.43
CA ALA A 232 3.30 4.10 -17.61
C ALA A 232 4.09 4.81 -18.72
N LEU A 233 3.80 6.09 -18.96
CA LEU A 233 4.55 6.91 -19.91
C LEU A 233 6.03 7.02 -19.51
N ALA A 234 6.32 7.24 -18.23
CA ALA A 234 7.70 7.35 -17.74
C ALA A 234 8.48 6.02 -17.81
N HIS A 235 7.78 4.89 -17.91
CA HIS A 235 8.38 3.55 -18.01
C HIS A 235 8.25 2.89 -19.37
N ARG A 236 7.64 3.56 -20.36
CA ARG A 236 7.36 2.97 -21.68
C ARG A 236 8.59 2.35 -22.35
N ASP A 237 9.72 3.04 -22.30
CA ASP A 237 10.97 2.56 -22.91
C ASP A 237 11.73 1.53 -22.06
N LYS A 238 11.29 1.30 -20.83
CA LYS A 238 11.95 0.38 -19.88
C LYS A 238 11.34 -1.02 -19.84
N LYS A 239 10.32 -1.29 -20.64
CA LYS A 239 9.57 -2.56 -20.68
C LYS A 239 9.01 -3.00 -19.31
N ARG A 240 8.86 -2.06 -18.36
CA ARG A 240 8.30 -2.34 -17.06
C ARG A 240 6.79 -2.47 -17.15
N ILE A 241 6.23 -3.50 -16.54
CA ILE A 241 4.78 -3.69 -16.46
C ILE A 241 4.20 -2.76 -15.41
N VAL A 242 3.40 -1.80 -15.86
CA VAL A 242 2.67 -0.90 -14.97
C VAL A 242 1.32 -1.53 -14.66
N VAL A 243 1.04 -1.75 -13.38
CA VAL A 243 -0.19 -2.37 -12.87
C VAL A 243 -1.00 -1.34 -12.12
N ASN A 244 -2.25 -1.18 -12.51
CA ASN A 244 -3.24 -0.34 -11.88
C ASN A 244 -4.40 -1.20 -11.38
N ILE A 245 -4.61 -1.30 -10.07
CA ILE A 245 -5.81 -1.90 -9.49
C ILE A 245 -6.81 -0.78 -9.27
N GLN A 246 -7.72 -0.63 -10.22
CA GLN A 246 -8.60 0.52 -10.39
C GLN A 246 -9.97 0.26 -9.76
N PRO A 247 -10.46 1.12 -8.87
CA PRO A 247 -11.86 1.02 -8.41
C PRO A 247 -12.82 1.50 -9.50
N ASP A 248 -13.98 0.87 -9.54
CA ASP A 248 -15.07 1.13 -10.48
C ASP A 248 -15.56 2.58 -10.44
N GLY A 249 -15.96 3.05 -9.25
CA GLY A 249 -16.44 4.40 -9.08
C GLY A 249 -15.42 5.47 -9.46
N ASP A 250 -14.14 5.20 -9.25
CA ASP A 250 -13.04 6.12 -9.60
C ASP A 250 -12.89 6.26 -11.12
N LEU A 251 -12.97 5.13 -11.85
CA LEU A 251 -12.88 5.16 -13.31
C LEU A 251 -14.08 5.88 -13.95
N MET A 252 -15.26 5.85 -13.32
CA MET A 252 -16.43 6.59 -13.79
C MET A 252 -16.20 8.10 -13.87
N PHE A 253 -15.30 8.66 -13.03
CA PHE A 253 -14.99 10.10 -13.09
C PHE A 253 -14.06 10.47 -14.26
N ASP A 254 -13.18 9.57 -14.70
CA ASP A 254 -12.16 9.88 -15.71
C ASP A 254 -11.94 8.72 -16.71
N ALA A 255 -13.04 8.21 -17.25
CA ALA A 255 -13.01 7.16 -18.27
C ALA A 255 -12.31 7.60 -19.57
N GLY A 256 -12.24 8.89 -19.85
CA GLY A 256 -11.53 9.46 -21.00
C GLY A 256 -10.02 9.18 -21.00
N ALA A 257 -9.45 8.90 -19.85
CA ALA A 257 -8.04 8.48 -19.72
C ALA A 257 -7.72 7.19 -20.51
N LEU A 258 -8.68 6.29 -20.70
CA LEU A 258 -8.52 5.09 -21.54
C LEU A 258 -8.25 5.46 -23.02
N TRP A 259 -8.98 6.47 -23.54
CA TRP A 259 -8.74 6.95 -24.91
C TRP A 259 -7.35 7.59 -25.05
N ILE A 260 -6.88 8.32 -24.03
CA ILE A 260 -5.52 8.89 -24.02
C ILE A 260 -4.48 7.76 -24.11
N ALA A 261 -4.67 6.69 -23.34
CA ALA A 261 -3.77 5.53 -23.39
C ALA A 261 -3.72 4.89 -24.79
N ALA A 262 -4.87 4.70 -25.42
CA ALA A 262 -4.95 4.14 -26.76
C ALA A 262 -4.30 5.05 -27.81
N LYS A 263 -4.61 6.36 -27.76
CA LYS A 263 -4.09 7.35 -28.71
C LYS A 263 -2.56 7.48 -28.67
N TYR A 264 -1.97 7.40 -27.51
CA TYR A 264 -0.52 7.59 -27.32
C TYR A 264 0.25 6.28 -27.09
N GLU A 265 -0.41 5.14 -27.29
CA GLU A 265 0.16 3.80 -27.16
C GLU A 265 0.89 3.62 -25.80
N ILE A 266 0.18 3.93 -24.71
CA ILE A 266 0.70 3.82 -23.35
C ILE A 266 0.31 2.45 -22.77
N PRO A 267 1.26 1.49 -22.67
CA PRO A 267 0.96 0.15 -22.17
C PRO A 267 0.76 0.14 -20.66
N MET A 268 -0.35 -0.45 -20.21
CA MET A 268 -0.66 -0.58 -18.78
C MET A 268 -1.64 -1.73 -18.57
N LEU A 269 -1.46 -2.52 -17.51
CA LEU A 269 -2.43 -3.50 -17.04
C LEU A 269 -3.37 -2.83 -16.04
N VAL A 270 -4.62 -2.70 -16.40
CA VAL A 270 -5.69 -2.20 -15.52
C VAL A 270 -6.52 -3.40 -15.05
N VAL A 271 -6.58 -3.61 -13.76
CA VAL A 271 -7.42 -4.63 -13.12
C VAL A 271 -8.49 -3.92 -12.33
N MET A 272 -9.73 -4.05 -12.77
CA MET A 272 -10.84 -3.41 -12.08
C MET A 272 -11.17 -4.15 -10.79
N HIS A 273 -11.22 -3.41 -9.70
CA HIS A 273 -11.90 -3.79 -8.48
C HIS A 273 -13.33 -3.24 -8.57
N ASN A 274 -14.20 -4.02 -9.22
CA ASN A 274 -15.57 -3.63 -9.49
C ASN A 274 -16.50 -4.21 -8.42
N ASN A 275 -16.75 -3.44 -7.38
CA ASN A 275 -17.69 -3.79 -6.32
C ASN A 275 -19.08 -3.14 -6.54
N ARG A 276 -19.29 -2.49 -7.67
CA ARG A 276 -20.52 -1.82 -8.07
C ARG A 276 -20.99 -0.74 -7.10
N ALA A 277 -20.02 -0.05 -6.46
CA ALA A 277 -20.37 0.99 -5.50
C ALA A 277 -19.21 1.94 -5.19
N TYR A 278 -19.55 3.17 -4.82
CA TYR A 278 -18.69 4.08 -4.06
C TYR A 278 -18.63 3.59 -2.59
N TYR A 279 -18.13 2.36 -2.39
CA TYR A 279 -18.32 1.66 -1.12
C TYR A 279 -17.60 2.32 0.07
N ASN A 280 -16.50 3.03 -0.16
CA ASN A 280 -15.84 3.76 0.92
C ASN A 280 -16.78 4.82 1.52
N ASP A 281 -17.50 5.54 0.68
CA ASP A 281 -18.46 6.58 1.08
C ASP A 281 -19.72 5.95 1.66
N TRP A 282 -20.22 4.87 1.05
CA TRP A 282 -21.34 4.10 1.60
C TRP A 282 -21.04 3.60 3.02
N ALA A 283 -19.89 2.96 3.23
CA ALA A 283 -19.49 2.49 4.55
C ALA A 283 -19.32 3.64 5.56
N HIS A 284 -18.91 4.83 5.10
CA HIS A 284 -18.87 6.02 5.93
C HIS A 284 -20.28 6.50 6.29
N GLN A 285 -21.19 6.57 5.34
CA GLN A 285 -22.60 6.91 5.55
C GLN A 285 -23.26 5.95 6.52
N LEU A 286 -23.03 4.64 6.37
CA LEU A 286 -23.55 3.61 7.27
C LEU A 286 -23.10 3.84 8.73
N ARG A 287 -21.80 4.08 8.93
CA ARG A 287 -21.26 4.42 10.26
C ARG A 287 -21.87 5.69 10.85
N MET A 288 -22.13 6.69 10.01
CA MET A 288 -22.77 7.93 10.47
C MET A 288 -24.23 7.74 10.80
N ALA A 289 -24.95 6.91 10.02
CA ALA A 289 -26.35 6.53 10.33
C ALA A 289 -26.43 5.83 11.68
N GLN A 290 -25.56 4.84 11.92
CA GLN A 290 -25.47 4.13 13.21
C GLN A 290 -25.17 5.08 14.37
N LEU A 291 -24.22 5.99 14.20
CA LEU A 291 -23.86 6.97 15.24
C LEU A 291 -25.02 7.91 15.58
N ARG A 292 -25.81 8.29 14.59
CA ARG A 292 -26.92 9.26 14.73
C ARG A 292 -28.28 8.61 14.98
N GLY A 293 -28.37 7.29 14.93
CA GLY A 293 -29.64 6.55 15.05
C GLY A 293 -30.60 6.85 13.89
N THR A 294 -30.08 7.11 12.69
CA THR A 294 -30.87 7.29 11.47
C THR A 294 -30.99 5.99 10.69
N ASP A 295 -31.87 5.94 9.69
CA ASP A 295 -32.16 4.73 8.91
C ASP A 295 -30.94 4.26 8.11
N GLU A 296 -30.31 3.15 8.52
CA GLU A 296 -29.16 2.55 7.88
C GLU A 296 -29.47 2.03 6.47
N ALA A 297 -30.72 1.62 6.20
CA ALA A 297 -31.13 1.12 4.90
C ALA A 297 -31.04 2.19 3.80
N LYS A 298 -30.95 3.45 4.15
CA LYS A 298 -30.80 4.58 3.21
C LYS A 298 -29.34 4.97 2.93
N ALA A 299 -28.38 4.36 3.59
CA ALA A 299 -26.97 4.72 3.45
C ALA A 299 -26.38 4.43 2.06
N HIS A 300 -27.04 3.58 1.26
CA HIS A 300 -26.61 3.23 -0.10
C HIS A 300 -27.06 4.26 -1.16
N ILE A 301 -28.03 5.12 -0.87
CA ILE A 301 -28.64 6.03 -1.86
C ILE A 301 -27.56 6.95 -2.47
N GLY A 302 -27.39 6.84 -3.78
CA GLY A 302 -26.40 7.58 -4.56
C GLY A 302 -24.96 7.00 -4.44
N MET A 303 -24.78 5.87 -3.77
CA MET A 303 -23.49 5.21 -3.61
C MET A 303 -23.37 3.91 -4.43
N ASP A 304 -24.47 3.34 -4.85
CA ASP A 304 -24.51 2.13 -5.66
C ASP A 304 -24.37 2.44 -7.17
N LEU A 305 -23.78 1.52 -7.91
CA LEU A 305 -23.60 1.55 -9.37
C LEU A 305 -24.40 0.42 -10.02
N TYR A 306 -25.66 0.28 -9.60
CA TYR A 306 -26.61 -0.67 -10.17
C TYR A 306 -27.66 0.03 -11.03
N GLY A 307 -28.20 -0.70 -11.99
CA GLY A 307 -29.37 -0.37 -12.77
C GLY A 307 -29.32 0.87 -13.66
N PRO A 308 -28.50 0.97 -14.71
CA PRO A 308 -27.68 -0.10 -15.28
C PRO A 308 -26.29 -0.22 -14.67
N GLU A 309 -25.73 -1.43 -14.71
CA GLU A 309 -24.36 -1.67 -14.31
C GLU A 309 -23.38 -1.28 -15.43
N PRO A 310 -22.28 -0.55 -15.13
CA PRO A 310 -21.26 -0.27 -16.13
C PRO A 310 -20.52 -1.54 -16.57
N ASP A 311 -20.35 -1.73 -17.87
CA ASP A 311 -19.45 -2.73 -18.47
C ASP A 311 -18.11 -2.07 -18.80
N PHE A 312 -17.13 -2.19 -17.92
CA PHE A 312 -15.82 -1.58 -18.08
C PHE A 312 -14.98 -2.26 -19.15
N GLY A 313 -15.21 -3.55 -19.44
CA GLY A 313 -14.60 -4.24 -20.56
C GLY A 313 -15.05 -3.66 -21.89
N ALA A 314 -16.37 -3.44 -22.08
CA ALA A 314 -16.91 -2.80 -23.26
C ALA A 314 -16.47 -1.33 -23.36
N LEU A 315 -16.44 -0.61 -22.26
CA LEU A 315 -15.94 0.76 -22.20
C LEU A 315 -14.49 0.86 -22.70
N ALA A 316 -13.60 0.00 -22.22
CA ALA A 316 -12.21 -0.04 -22.67
C ALA A 316 -12.10 -0.31 -24.18
N ARG A 317 -12.88 -1.27 -24.71
CA ARG A 317 -12.93 -1.56 -26.16
C ARG A 317 -13.41 -0.37 -26.97
N SER A 318 -14.44 0.35 -26.51
CA SER A 318 -14.97 1.54 -27.18
C SER A 318 -13.96 2.69 -27.25
N MET A 319 -13.00 2.74 -26.31
CA MET A 319 -11.92 3.72 -26.27
C MET A 319 -10.65 3.28 -27.01
N GLY A 320 -10.67 2.13 -27.70
CA GLY A 320 -9.53 1.62 -28.48
C GLY A 320 -8.52 0.76 -27.68
N CYS A 321 -8.81 0.45 -26.42
CA CYS A 321 -8.01 -0.41 -25.58
C CYS A 321 -8.43 -1.89 -25.72
N TYR A 322 -7.62 -2.80 -25.18
CA TYR A 322 -8.08 -4.16 -24.90
C TYR A 322 -8.99 -4.12 -23.67
N GLY A 323 -10.11 -4.84 -23.71
CA GLY A 323 -11.04 -4.92 -22.60
C GLY A 323 -11.68 -6.30 -22.50
N GLU A 324 -11.67 -6.89 -21.31
CA GLU A 324 -12.25 -8.20 -20.99
C GLU A 324 -13.05 -8.14 -19.69
N GLY A 325 -14.10 -8.91 -19.60
CA GLY A 325 -15.03 -8.95 -18.47
C GLY A 325 -16.42 -8.43 -18.86
N PRO A 326 -17.37 -8.31 -17.89
CA PRO A 326 -17.15 -8.54 -16.45
C PRO A 326 -16.94 -10.01 -16.08
N ILE A 327 -15.98 -10.28 -15.17
CA ILE A 327 -15.64 -11.61 -14.67
C ILE A 327 -16.14 -11.75 -13.24
N ASP A 328 -17.04 -12.69 -13.00
CA ASP A 328 -17.60 -13.03 -11.70
C ASP A 328 -17.16 -14.41 -11.18
N ASN A 329 -16.72 -15.30 -12.08
CA ASN A 329 -16.18 -16.60 -11.71
C ASN A 329 -14.67 -16.48 -11.40
N PRO A 330 -14.22 -16.77 -10.15
CA PRO A 330 -12.82 -16.65 -9.76
C PRO A 330 -11.83 -17.45 -10.62
N ARG A 331 -12.26 -18.54 -11.24
CA ARG A 331 -11.42 -19.40 -12.08
C ARG A 331 -11.02 -18.76 -13.41
N ASP A 332 -11.77 -17.76 -13.86
CA ASP A 332 -11.55 -17.08 -15.13
C ASP A 332 -10.59 -15.88 -15.01
N ILE A 333 -10.27 -15.45 -13.79
CA ILE A 333 -9.41 -14.28 -13.52
C ILE A 333 -8.02 -14.47 -14.13
N LYS A 334 -7.32 -15.54 -13.74
CA LYS A 334 -5.93 -15.78 -14.19
C LYS A 334 -5.79 -15.89 -15.70
N PRO A 335 -6.63 -16.68 -16.40
CA PRO A 335 -6.60 -16.72 -17.86
C PRO A 335 -6.82 -15.37 -18.53
N ALA A 336 -7.75 -14.55 -18.00
CA ALA A 336 -8.00 -13.20 -18.51
C ALA A 336 -6.81 -12.27 -18.27
N LEU A 337 -6.23 -12.28 -17.08
CA LEU A 337 -5.03 -11.51 -16.76
C LEU A 337 -3.83 -11.89 -17.64
N GLN A 338 -3.66 -13.17 -17.95
CA GLN A 338 -2.61 -13.62 -18.86
C GLN A 338 -2.79 -13.09 -20.29
N ARG A 339 -4.03 -13.09 -20.82
CA ARG A 339 -4.36 -12.49 -22.12
C ARG A 339 -4.10 -10.99 -22.11
N ALA A 340 -4.58 -10.30 -21.06
CA ALA A 340 -4.37 -8.88 -20.90
C ALA A 340 -2.88 -8.51 -20.80
N LEU A 341 -2.08 -9.26 -20.03
CA LEU A 341 -0.63 -9.05 -19.94
C LEU A 341 0.06 -9.24 -21.31
N ALA A 342 -0.39 -10.20 -22.11
CA ALA A 342 0.12 -10.37 -23.46
C ALA A 342 -0.15 -9.15 -24.35
N GLU A 343 -1.29 -8.50 -24.20
CA GLU A 343 -1.61 -7.24 -24.93
C GLU A 343 -0.76 -6.06 -24.41
N VAL A 344 -0.54 -5.97 -23.10
CA VAL A 344 0.37 -4.95 -22.52
C VAL A 344 1.79 -5.09 -23.07
N LYS A 345 2.28 -6.31 -23.19
CA LYS A 345 3.61 -6.60 -23.80
C LYS A 345 3.70 -6.23 -25.29
N LYS A 346 2.56 -6.11 -25.98
CA LYS A 346 2.47 -5.58 -27.35
C LYS A 346 2.38 -4.05 -27.44
N GLY A 347 2.43 -3.36 -26.29
CA GLY A 347 2.37 -1.90 -26.24
C GLY A 347 0.96 -1.30 -26.06
N ARG A 348 -0.03 -2.09 -25.66
CA ARG A 348 -1.42 -1.64 -25.51
C ARG A 348 -1.84 -1.56 -24.04
N LEU A 349 -2.71 -0.62 -23.69
CA LEU A 349 -3.47 -0.71 -22.45
C LEU A 349 -4.43 -1.90 -22.51
N ALA A 350 -4.44 -2.72 -21.47
CA ALA A 350 -5.38 -3.81 -21.30
C ALA A 350 -6.12 -3.71 -19.96
N LEU A 351 -7.44 -3.78 -20.01
CA LEU A 351 -8.33 -3.71 -18.86
C LEU A 351 -9.03 -5.05 -18.67
N VAL A 352 -8.99 -5.57 -17.45
CA VAL A 352 -9.76 -6.74 -17.01
C VAL A 352 -10.74 -6.30 -15.93
N ASP A 353 -12.04 -6.41 -16.23
CA ASP A 353 -13.12 -6.08 -15.29
C ASP A 353 -13.46 -7.29 -14.43
N THR A 354 -13.27 -7.19 -13.10
CA THR A 354 -13.55 -8.27 -12.15
C THR A 354 -14.57 -7.84 -11.12
N ILE A 355 -15.64 -8.64 -10.97
CA ILE A 355 -16.70 -8.38 -10.00
C ILE A 355 -16.26 -8.86 -8.61
N THR A 356 -16.09 -7.90 -7.71
CA THR A 356 -15.54 -8.14 -6.38
C THR A 356 -16.55 -7.88 -5.27
N GLN A 357 -16.27 -8.43 -4.11
CA GLN A 357 -17.04 -8.13 -2.90
C GLN A 357 -16.89 -6.65 -2.49
N HIS A 358 -17.87 -6.18 -1.74
CA HIS A 358 -17.69 -4.98 -0.92
C HIS A 358 -16.63 -5.27 0.16
N LYS A 359 -16.00 -4.23 0.67
CA LYS A 359 -14.93 -4.33 1.65
C LYS A 359 -15.44 -4.66 3.05
#